data_c6afb1b4b9d485b605e1920bbd70cc5d
#
_entry.id   c6afb1b4b9d485b605e1920bbd70cc5d
#
_cell.length_a   1.000
_cell.length_b   1.000
_cell.length_c   1.000
_cell.angle_alpha   90.00
_cell.angle_beta   90.00
_cell.angle_gamma   90.00
#
_symmetry.space_group_name_H-M   'P 1'
#
loop_
_entity.id
_entity.type
_entity.pdbx_description
1 polymer ?
#
loop_
_entity_poly.entity_id
_entity_poly.type
_entity_poly.pdbx_seq_one_letter_code
_entity_poly.pdbx_strand_id
1 'polypeptide(L)'
;MENIGRNDPCHCGRGKKYKKCCLTEEGRRTNNGGADECSVLDDWGYELFGFRFPEIAEKETRSITIMENRSFDLPAGTYVFHEMFCRERNCDCRRVFFYVTTLPRHDLEAVVCFGWESTDFYRNWYKDDDPLMIAELKGPSLNLGSPQPEHSPAILKFVRDVLIKDRNYMERIKCHYSMFKGDVDKRGIVDR
;
A
#
# COMPACT_ATOMS: atom_id res chain seq x y z
N MET A 1 -26.70 6.22 11.42
CA MET A 1 -26.37 4.77 11.43
C MET A 1 -27.23 4.13 12.51
N GLU A 2 -28.14 3.22 12.13
CA GLU A 2 -28.98 2.52 13.11
C GLU A 2 -28.11 1.57 13.94
N ASN A 3 -28.25 1.66 15.24
CA ASN A 3 -27.49 0.88 16.21
C ASN A 3 -28.09 -0.53 16.27
N ILE A 4 -27.46 -1.52 15.66
CA ILE A 4 -27.91 -2.92 15.60
C ILE A 4 -27.71 -3.56 16.99
N GLY A 5 -28.79 -4.02 17.60
CA GLY A 5 -28.78 -4.71 18.90
C GLY A 5 -28.15 -6.11 18.78
N ARG A 6 -27.51 -6.59 19.85
CA ARG A 6 -26.84 -7.92 19.91
C ARG A 6 -27.73 -9.09 19.45
N ASN A 7 -29.05 -8.99 19.64
CA ASN A 7 -30.00 -10.05 19.31
C ASN A 7 -30.70 -9.87 17.95
N ASP A 8 -30.47 -8.75 17.28
CA ASP A 8 -31.09 -8.45 15.99
C ASP A 8 -30.50 -9.31 14.88
N PRO A 9 -31.20 -9.48 13.75
CA PRO A 9 -30.64 -10.12 12.58
C PRO A 9 -29.35 -9.41 12.12
N CYS A 10 -28.31 -10.18 11.82
CA CYS A 10 -27.04 -9.62 11.39
C CYS A 10 -27.18 -8.95 10.02
N HIS A 11 -26.68 -7.74 9.88
CA HIS A 11 -26.68 -6.96 8.63
C HIS A 11 -25.95 -7.63 7.45
N CYS A 12 -25.11 -8.65 7.71
CA CYS A 12 -24.37 -9.38 6.68
C CYS A 12 -25.24 -10.35 5.85
N GLY A 13 -26.55 -10.45 6.10
CA GLY A 13 -27.48 -11.28 5.35
C GLY A 13 -27.42 -12.79 5.57
N ARG A 14 -26.58 -13.28 6.51
CA ARG A 14 -26.42 -14.73 6.79
C ARG A 14 -27.52 -15.35 7.67
N GLY A 15 -28.58 -14.61 8.01
CA GLY A 15 -29.71 -15.10 8.80
C GLY A 15 -29.42 -15.42 10.27
N LYS A 16 -28.22 -15.12 10.77
CA LYS A 16 -27.83 -15.30 12.18
C LYS A 16 -28.00 -14.02 12.99
N LYS A 17 -28.21 -14.15 14.30
CA LYS A 17 -28.24 -12.99 15.22
C LYS A 17 -26.86 -12.33 15.26
N TYR A 18 -26.83 -10.98 15.35
CA TYR A 18 -25.57 -10.20 15.31
C TYR A 18 -24.51 -10.69 16.30
N LYS A 19 -24.89 -11.07 17.52
CA LYS A 19 -23.97 -11.62 18.55
C LYS A 19 -23.36 -12.97 18.21
N LYS A 20 -23.97 -13.75 17.31
CA LYS A 20 -23.50 -15.06 16.85
C LYS A 20 -22.96 -15.02 15.42
N CYS A 21 -22.72 -13.84 14.88
CA CYS A 21 -22.23 -13.60 13.54
C CYS A 21 -21.09 -12.55 13.59
N CYS A 22 -21.32 -11.36 13.14
CA CYS A 22 -20.26 -10.34 13.03
C CYS A 22 -19.77 -9.77 14.37
N LEU A 23 -20.43 -10.05 15.49
CA LEU A 23 -19.97 -9.63 16.81
C LEU A 23 -18.95 -10.62 17.44
N THR A 24 -18.82 -11.83 16.93
CA THR A 24 -17.81 -12.81 17.37
C THR A 24 -16.54 -12.67 16.52
N GLU A 25 -15.37 -12.97 17.10
CA GLU A 25 -14.10 -12.96 16.37
C GLU A 25 -14.13 -13.92 15.16
N GLU A 26 -14.79 -15.07 15.29
CA GLU A 26 -15.01 -16.01 14.17
C GLU A 26 -15.91 -15.42 13.08
N GLY A 27 -16.95 -14.67 13.46
CA GLY A 27 -17.83 -13.99 12.50
C GLY A 27 -17.14 -12.82 11.79
N ARG A 28 -16.19 -12.17 12.44
CA ARG A 28 -15.32 -11.17 11.80
C ARG A 28 -14.42 -11.80 10.75
N ARG A 29 -13.77 -12.94 11.07
CA ARG A 29 -12.87 -13.66 10.12
C ARG A 29 -13.59 -14.16 8.87
N THR A 30 -14.86 -14.51 8.94
CA THR A 30 -15.63 -15.01 7.78
C THR A 30 -16.28 -13.92 6.92
N ASN A 31 -16.32 -12.66 7.38
CA ASN A 31 -16.81 -11.52 6.59
C ASN A 31 -15.73 -10.79 5.80
N ASN A 32 -14.45 -11.16 5.98
CA ASN A 32 -13.31 -10.47 5.43
C ASN A 32 -12.79 -11.13 4.14
N GLY A 33 -13.61 -11.23 3.12
CA GLY A 33 -13.13 -11.32 1.74
C GLY A 33 -12.53 -10.00 1.23
N GLY A 34 -12.24 -9.02 2.11
CA GLY A 34 -11.71 -7.72 1.76
C GLY A 34 -11.17 -6.89 2.93
N ALA A 35 -11.09 -7.44 4.16
CA ALA A 35 -10.71 -6.67 5.35
C ALA A 35 -9.45 -7.17 6.07
N ASP A 36 -8.84 -8.29 5.65
CA ASP A 36 -7.57 -8.77 6.26
C ASP A 36 -6.33 -8.06 5.67
N GLU A 37 -6.44 -7.39 4.52
CA GLU A 37 -5.33 -6.61 3.97
C GLU A 37 -4.97 -5.39 4.82
N CYS A 38 -5.93 -4.80 5.54
CA CYS A 38 -5.68 -3.63 6.37
C CYS A 38 -4.88 -3.96 7.64
N SER A 39 -5.05 -5.15 8.21
CA SER A 39 -4.34 -5.56 9.45
C SER A 39 -2.85 -5.85 9.20
N VAL A 40 -2.50 -6.37 8.04
CA VAL A 40 -1.10 -6.66 7.66
C VAL A 40 -0.32 -5.37 7.42
N LEU A 41 -0.97 -4.31 6.92
CA LEU A 41 -0.34 -3.02 6.68
C LEU A 41 -0.08 -2.23 7.95
N ASP A 42 -0.86 -2.46 9.02
CA ASP A 42 -0.72 -1.75 10.30
C ASP A 42 0.61 -2.06 11.01
N ASP A 43 1.14 -3.28 10.86
CA ASP A 43 2.41 -3.70 11.45
C ASP A 43 3.65 -3.13 10.74
N TRP A 44 3.50 -2.64 9.50
CA TRP A 44 4.65 -2.19 8.70
C TRP A 44 5.08 -0.75 8.95
N GLY A 45 4.34 0.02 9.76
CA GLY A 45 4.61 1.44 9.98
C GLY A 45 4.35 2.33 8.74
N TYR A 46 3.64 1.80 7.73
CA TYR A 46 3.23 2.49 6.51
C TYR A 46 1.72 2.46 6.37
N GLU A 47 1.17 3.49 5.69
CA GLU A 47 -0.26 3.65 5.50
C GLU A 47 -0.55 4.06 4.05
N LEU A 48 -1.65 3.55 3.48
CA LEU A 48 -2.12 3.93 2.15
C LEU A 48 -2.47 5.41 2.10
N PHE A 49 -1.96 6.12 1.10
CA PHE A 49 -2.28 7.53 0.85
C PHE A 49 -3.79 7.77 0.75
N GLY A 50 -4.49 6.85 0.08
CA GLY A 50 -5.95 6.93 -0.12
C GLY A 50 -6.77 6.88 1.17
N PHE A 51 -6.22 6.39 2.29
CA PHE A 51 -6.95 6.43 3.57
C PHE A 51 -7.06 7.84 4.12
N ARG A 52 -6.08 8.71 3.86
CA ARG A 52 -6.09 10.11 4.30
C ARG A 52 -6.64 11.05 3.24
N PHE A 53 -6.41 10.73 1.97
CA PHE A 53 -6.75 11.58 0.82
C PHE A 53 -7.52 10.80 -0.25
N PRO A 54 -8.71 10.25 0.08
CA PRO A 54 -9.45 9.37 -0.84
C PRO A 54 -9.82 10.03 -2.17
N GLU A 55 -10.24 11.30 -2.15
CA GLU A 55 -10.65 12.01 -3.37
C GLU A 55 -9.48 12.27 -4.34
N ILE A 56 -8.27 12.42 -3.80
CA ILE A 56 -7.06 12.59 -4.61
C ILE A 56 -6.61 11.23 -5.13
N ALA A 57 -6.58 10.23 -4.26
CA ALA A 57 -6.20 8.87 -4.63
C ALA A 57 -7.09 8.29 -5.73
N GLU A 58 -8.41 8.52 -5.67
CA GLU A 58 -9.36 8.09 -6.71
C GLU A 58 -8.98 8.62 -8.10
N LYS A 59 -8.50 9.86 -8.17
CA LYS A 59 -8.16 10.53 -9.44
C LYS A 59 -6.74 10.28 -9.91
N GLU A 60 -5.81 10.07 -8.97
CA GLU A 60 -4.39 10.15 -9.25
C GLU A 60 -3.63 8.83 -9.03
N THR A 61 -4.26 7.81 -8.44
CA THR A 61 -3.63 6.48 -8.33
C THR A 61 -3.30 5.93 -9.71
N ARG A 62 -2.04 5.60 -9.91
CA ARG A 62 -1.55 5.07 -11.19
C ARG A 62 -2.06 3.66 -11.40
N SER A 63 -2.62 3.41 -12.58
CA SER A 63 -2.90 2.06 -13.06
C SER A 63 -2.29 1.83 -14.43
N ILE A 64 -2.04 0.57 -14.75
CA ILE A 64 -1.63 0.13 -16.10
C ILE A 64 -2.51 -1.05 -16.51
N THR A 65 -2.78 -1.14 -17.79
CA THR A 65 -3.46 -2.31 -18.37
C THR A 65 -2.49 -3.03 -19.30
N ILE A 66 -2.21 -4.29 -18.97
CA ILE A 66 -1.42 -5.20 -19.79
C ILE A 66 -2.37 -5.94 -20.72
N MET A 67 -2.13 -5.80 -22.02
CA MET A 67 -2.89 -6.52 -23.05
C MET A 67 -2.30 -7.92 -23.25
N GLU A 68 -3.00 -8.79 -24.00
CA GLU A 68 -2.63 -10.19 -24.21
C GLU A 68 -1.21 -10.43 -24.77
N ASN A 69 -0.57 -9.43 -25.33
CA ASN A 69 0.78 -9.52 -25.93
C ASN A 69 1.93 -9.63 -24.91
N ARG A 70 1.65 -9.78 -23.62
CA ARG A 70 2.62 -10.03 -22.53
C ARG A 70 3.79 -9.05 -22.48
N SER A 71 3.51 -7.75 -22.50
CA SER A 71 4.54 -6.76 -22.17
C SER A 71 5.02 -6.97 -20.72
N PHE A 72 6.30 -6.96 -20.49
CA PHE A 72 6.92 -7.08 -19.16
C PHE A 72 6.77 -8.44 -18.44
N ASP A 73 6.46 -9.52 -19.15
CA ASP A 73 6.23 -10.85 -18.56
C ASP A 73 5.11 -10.87 -17.49
N LEU A 74 4.13 -9.97 -17.64
CA LEU A 74 2.94 -9.87 -16.79
C LEU A 74 1.73 -10.45 -17.50
N PRO A 75 0.84 -11.16 -16.80
CA PRO A 75 -0.47 -11.55 -17.31
C PRO A 75 -1.28 -10.34 -17.80
N ALA A 76 -2.18 -10.59 -18.75
CA ALA A 76 -3.16 -9.59 -19.16
C ALA A 76 -4.04 -9.22 -17.95
N GLY A 77 -4.23 -7.92 -17.72
CA GLY A 77 -5.00 -7.42 -16.59
C GLY A 77 -4.69 -5.96 -16.29
N THR A 78 -5.42 -5.41 -15.34
CA THR A 78 -5.18 -4.05 -14.85
C THR A 78 -4.49 -4.11 -13.49
N TYR A 79 -3.33 -3.51 -13.40
CA TYR A 79 -2.51 -3.39 -12.19
C TYR A 79 -2.62 -1.98 -11.64
N VAL A 80 -2.90 -1.85 -10.34
CA VAL A 80 -3.07 -0.58 -9.63
C VAL A 80 -1.93 -0.40 -8.66
N PHE A 81 -1.25 0.75 -8.71
CA PHE A 81 -0.10 1.09 -7.87
C PHE A 81 -0.55 2.04 -6.75
N HIS A 82 -0.99 1.47 -5.64
CA HIS A 82 -1.38 2.26 -4.47
C HIS A 82 -0.14 2.78 -3.76
N GLU A 83 -0.13 4.06 -3.44
CA GLU A 83 0.98 4.70 -2.74
C GLU A 83 0.81 4.52 -1.23
N MET A 84 1.86 4.06 -0.56
CA MET A 84 1.94 3.99 0.89
C MET A 84 3.12 4.83 1.38
N PHE A 85 2.92 5.54 2.49
CA PHE A 85 3.93 6.38 3.10
C PHE A 85 4.10 6.07 4.59
N CYS A 86 5.28 6.41 5.11
CA CYS A 86 5.63 6.23 6.52
C CYS A 86 4.72 7.09 7.42
N ARG A 87 4.06 6.46 8.40
CA ARG A 87 3.19 7.11 9.39
C ARG A 87 3.92 7.57 10.65
N GLU A 88 5.22 7.35 10.75
CA GLU A 88 6.02 7.81 11.87
C GLU A 88 6.15 9.33 11.88
N ARG A 89 5.81 9.96 13.00
CA ARG A 89 5.91 11.44 13.14
C ARG A 89 7.35 11.89 13.05
N ASN A 90 7.57 13.03 12.39
CA ASN A 90 8.89 13.64 12.19
C ASN A 90 9.89 12.74 11.43
N CYS A 91 9.46 11.62 10.87
CA CYS A 91 10.30 10.79 10.01
C CYS A 91 10.43 11.42 8.62
N ASP A 92 11.66 11.67 8.18
CA ASP A 92 11.99 12.19 6.84
C ASP A 92 12.65 11.10 5.97
N CYS A 93 11.99 9.97 5.81
CA CYS A 93 12.53 8.84 5.05
C CYS A 93 12.52 9.03 3.52
N ARG A 94 11.68 9.94 3.00
CA ARG A 94 11.55 10.26 1.56
C ARG A 94 11.43 9.02 0.67
N ARG A 95 10.52 8.13 1.05
CA ARG A 95 10.26 6.84 0.39
C ARG A 95 8.79 6.67 0.11
N VAL A 96 8.50 5.91 -0.94
CA VAL A 96 7.17 5.39 -1.25
C VAL A 96 7.23 3.87 -1.30
N PHE A 97 6.15 3.23 -0.88
CA PHE A 97 5.89 1.82 -1.14
C PHE A 97 4.73 1.74 -2.10
N PHE A 98 4.94 1.08 -3.23
CA PHE A 98 3.88 0.75 -4.17
C PHE A 98 3.27 -0.57 -3.76
N TYR A 99 2.08 -0.52 -3.18
CA TYR A 99 1.24 -1.69 -2.93
C TYR A 99 0.47 -1.98 -4.22
N VAL A 100 0.88 -3.03 -4.93
CA VAL A 100 0.37 -3.31 -6.28
C VAL A 100 -0.67 -4.40 -6.23
N THR A 101 -1.87 -4.10 -6.72
CA THR A 101 -2.98 -5.05 -6.79
C THR A 101 -3.52 -5.18 -8.21
N THR A 102 -4.25 -6.27 -8.49
CA THR A 102 -4.96 -6.46 -9.75
C THR A 102 -6.44 -6.12 -9.64
N LEU A 103 -7.05 -5.68 -10.74
CA LEU A 103 -8.50 -5.55 -10.85
C LEU A 103 -9.07 -6.73 -11.65
N PRO A 104 -10.30 -7.19 -11.34
CA PRO A 104 -11.24 -6.67 -10.32
C PRO A 104 -11.08 -7.29 -8.92
N ARG A 105 -10.21 -8.28 -8.73
CA ARG A 105 -10.14 -9.07 -7.49
C ARG A 105 -9.36 -8.41 -6.37
N HIS A 106 -8.54 -7.40 -6.69
CA HIS A 106 -7.65 -6.73 -5.75
C HIS A 106 -6.59 -7.65 -5.11
N ASP A 107 -6.22 -8.75 -5.81
CA ASP A 107 -5.14 -9.63 -5.34
C ASP A 107 -3.83 -8.85 -5.27
N LEU A 108 -3.07 -9.05 -4.18
CA LEU A 108 -1.73 -8.47 -4.02
C LEU A 108 -0.77 -9.15 -5.02
N GLU A 109 -0.05 -8.35 -5.77
CA GLU A 109 0.93 -8.80 -6.76
C GLU A 109 2.37 -8.44 -6.41
N ALA A 110 2.57 -7.32 -5.71
CA ALA A 110 3.89 -6.93 -5.21
C ALA A 110 3.79 -5.79 -4.20
N VAL A 111 4.82 -5.67 -3.35
CA VAL A 111 5.12 -4.44 -2.62
C VAL A 111 6.52 -4.01 -3.01
N VAL A 112 6.63 -2.87 -3.71
CA VAL A 112 7.91 -2.34 -4.20
C VAL A 112 8.22 -1.05 -3.47
N CYS A 113 9.38 -0.97 -2.80
CA CYS A 113 9.84 0.23 -2.14
C CYS A 113 10.80 1.03 -3.03
N PHE A 114 10.70 2.36 -2.94
CA PHE A 114 11.55 3.28 -3.68
C PHE A 114 11.79 4.56 -2.89
N GLY A 115 13.06 4.94 -2.81
CA GLY A 115 13.52 6.21 -2.27
C GLY A 115 14.08 7.11 -3.37
N TRP A 116 13.63 8.36 -3.43
CA TRP A 116 14.01 9.28 -4.51
C TRP A 116 15.26 10.11 -4.23
N GLU A 117 15.82 10.00 -3.03
CA GLU A 117 17.04 10.72 -2.65
C GLU A 117 18.32 9.97 -3.06
N SER A 118 19.47 10.59 -2.84
CA SER A 118 20.76 9.98 -3.14
C SER A 118 21.08 8.83 -2.17
N THR A 119 22.01 7.96 -2.56
CA THR A 119 22.55 6.92 -1.67
C THR A 119 23.15 7.50 -0.41
N ASP A 120 23.84 8.66 -0.50
CA ASP A 120 24.42 9.33 0.66
C ASP A 120 23.36 9.86 1.62
N PHE A 121 22.21 10.30 1.11
CA PHE A 121 21.08 10.66 1.96
C PHE A 121 20.64 9.45 2.80
N TYR A 122 20.44 8.28 2.20
CA TYR A 122 19.99 7.08 2.93
C TYR A 122 21.04 6.56 3.91
N ARG A 123 22.33 6.63 3.57
CA ARG A 123 23.43 6.32 4.48
C ARG A 123 23.37 7.20 5.73
N ASN A 124 23.24 8.50 5.55
CA ASN A 124 23.16 9.45 6.66
C ASN A 124 21.86 9.32 7.46
N TRP A 125 20.74 9.03 6.78
CA TRP A 125 19.43 8.87 7.42
C TRP A 125 19.38 7.60 8.28
N TYR A 126 19.87 6.49 7.74
CA TYR A 126 19.86 5.18 8.43
C TYR A 126 20.99 5.05 9.46
N LYS A 127 22.04 5.87 9.35
CA LYS A 127 23.22 5.87 10.23
C LYS A 127 23.99 4.56 10.23
N ASP A 128 24.02 3.88 9.09
CA ASP A 128 24.75 2.65 8.86
C ASP A 128 25.36 2.70 7.46
N ASP A 129 26.45 1.96 7.26
CA ASP A 129 27.19 1.86 6.01
C ASP A 129 26.97 0.51 5.29
N ASP A 130 26.02 -0.34 5.75
CA ASP A 130 25.73 -1.60 5.10
C ASP A 130 25.22 -1.32 3.65
N PRO A 131 25.99 -1.71 2.62
CA PRO A 131 25.63 -1.43 1.24
C PRO A 131 24.33 -2.11 0.79
N LEU A 132 23.99 -3.28 1.37
CA LEU A 132 22.77 -4.01 1.03
C LEU A 132 21.55 -3.28 1.58
N MET A 133 21.61 -2.84 2.84
CA MET A 133 20.55 -2.07 3.46
C MET A 133 20.35 -0.71 2.76
N ILE A 134 21.43 -0.02 2.44
CA ILE A 134 21.35 1.26 1.71
C ILE A 134 20.76 1.07 0.31
N ALA A 135 21.13 -0.01 -0.38
CA ALA A 135 20.57 -0.33 -1.70
C ALA A 135 19.06 -0.64 -1.60
N GLU A 136 18.62 -1.35 -0.56
CA GLU A 136 17.21 -1.63 -0.32
C GLU A 136 16.44 -0.36 0.05
N LEU A 137 16.97 0.48 0.90
CA LEU A 137 16.36 1.76 1.26
C LEU A 137 16.18 2.68 0.06
N LYS A 138 17.17 2.72 -0.82
CA LYS A 138 17.14 3.49 -2.07
C LYS A 138 16.18 2.87 -3.08
N GLY A 139 16.22 1.57 -3.24
CA GLY A 139 15.41 0.84 -4.24
C GLY A 139 15.66 1.27 -5.70
N PRO A 140 14.74 0.92 -6.61
CA PRO A 140 13.53 0.14 -6.34
C PRO A 140 13.87 -1.31 -5.99
N SER A 141 13.25 -1.82 -4.94
CA SER A 141 13.43 -3.18 -4.45
C SER A 141 12.09 -3.77 -3.99
N LEU A 142 11.95 -5.10 -4.02
CA LEU A 142 10.80 -5.75 -3.38
C LEU A 142 10.93 -5.61 -1.86
N ASN A 143 9.82 -5.34 -1.19
CA ASN A 143 9.79 -5.33 0.27
C ASN A 143 9.87 -6.76 0.81
N LEU A 144 10.99 -7.13 1.42
CA LEU A 144 11.23 -8.48 1.93
C LEU A 144 10.27 -8.90 3.05
N GLY A 145 9.69 -7.95 3.78
CA GLY A 145 8.68 -8.20 4.81
C GLY A 145 7.28 -8.51 4.27
N SER A 146 7.06 -8.38 2.95
CA SER A 146 5.77 -8.63 2.31
C SER A 146 5.72 -9.99 1.62
N PRO A 147 4.52 -10.55 1.38
CA PRO A 147 4.37 -11.68 0.47
C PRO A 147 5.00 -11.39 -0.89
N GLN A 148 5.59 -12.43 -1.50
CA GLN A 148 6.25 -12.35 -2.81
C GLN A 148 5.49 -13.24 -3.82
N PRO A 149 4.37 -12.77 -4.39
CA PRO A 149 3.65 -13.49 -5.45
C PRO A 149 4.53 -13.71 -6.70
N GLU A 150 4.12 -14.64 -7.54
CA GLU A 150 4.86 -15.08 -8.73
C GLU A 150 5.31 -13.92 -9.63
N HIS A 151 4.46 -12.89 -9.78
CA HIS A 151 4.73 -11.77 -10.69
C HIS A 151 5.49 -10.60 -10.06
N SER A 152 5.84 -10.67 -8.76
CA SER A 152 6.57 -9.58 -8.07
C SER A 152 7.85 -9.16 -8.80
N PRO A 153 8.70 -10.08 -9.34
CA PRO A 153 9.91 -9.67 -10.05
C PRO A 153 9.61 -8.88 -11.34
N ALA A 154 8.55 -9.26 -12.06
CA ALA A 154 8.14 -8.58 -13.28
C ALA A 154 7.60 -7.17 -12.98
N ILE A 155 6.84 -7.03 -11.89
CA ILE A 155 6.36 -5.72 -11.41
C ILE A 155 7.53 -4.84 -10.97
N LEU A 156 8.50 -5.38 -10.22
CA LEU A 156 9.72 -4.65 -9.88
C LEU A 156 10.46 -4.13 -11.12
N LYS A 157 10.57 -4.98 -12.15
CA LYS A 157 11.17 -4.59 -13.43
C LYS A 157 10.40 -3.45 -14.07
N PHE A 158 9.06 -3.51 -14.09
CA PHE A 158 8.22 -2.43 -14.61
C PHE A 158 8.41 -1.13 -13.83
N VAL A 159 8.41 -1.17 -12.50
CA VAL A 159 8.65 0.01 -11.65
C VAL A 159 9.99 0.65 -11.99
N ARG A 160 11.07 -0.15 -12.08
CA ARG A 160 12.43 0.32 -12.37
C ARG A 160 12.58 0.90 -13.75
N ASP A 161 12.01 0.24 -14.76
CA ASP A 161 12.28 0.56 -16.16
C ASP A 161 11.33 1.61 -16.73
N VAL A 162 10.14 1.78 -16.12
CA VAL A 162 9.08 2.65 -16.61
C VAL A 162 8.62 3.64 -15.56
N LEU A 163 8.11 3.15 -14.44
CA LEU A 163 7.31 3.97 -13.53
C LEU A 163 8.12 5.11 -12.90
N ILE A 164 9.29 4.81 -12.34
CA ILE A 164 10.15 5.81 -11.69
C ILE A 164 10.90 6.73 -12.67
N LYS A 165 10.84 6.43 -13.98
CA LYS A 165 11.41 7.29 -15.03
C LYS A 165 10.42 8.36 -15.51
N ASP A 166 9.14 8.22 -15.19
CA ASP A 166 8.13 9.26 -15.43
C ASP A 166 8.32 10.40 -14.42
N ARG A 167 8.95 11.48 -14.87
CA ARG A 167 9.25 12.65 -14.01
C ARG A 167 8.00 13.28 -13.42
N ASN A 168 6.92 13.39 -14.20
CA ASN A 168 5.69 14.00 -13.73
C ASN A 168 5.04 13.15 -12.64
N TYR A 169 5.08 11.83 -12.80
CA TYR A 169 4.59 10.91 -11.78
C TYR A 169 5.45 10.99 -10.51
N MET A 170 6.76 11.05 -10.63
CA MET A 170 7.64 11.16 -9.47
C MET A 170 7.48 12.48 -8.71
N GLU A 171 7.28 13.60 -9.40
CA GLU A 171 6.99 14.88 -8.73
C GLU A 171 5.62 14.82 -8.02
N ARG A 172 4.62 14.17 -8.59
CA ARG A 172 3.33 13.95 -7.94
C ARG A 172 3.47 13.10 -6.66
N ILE A 173 4.23 12.00 -6.71
CA ILE A 173 4.52 11.17 -5.52
C ILE A 173 5.17 12.00 -4.40
N LYS A 174 6.13 12.85 -4.72
CA LYS A 174 6.75 13.74 -3.73
C LYS A 174 5.75 14.75 -3.15
N CYS A 175 4.83 15.25 -3.96
CA CYS A 175 3.73 16.10 -3.50
C CYS A 175 2.82 15.34 -2.54
N HIS A 176 2.38 14.12 -2.91
CA HIS A 176 1.56 13.25 -2.05
C HIS A 176 2.26 12.91 -0.74
N TYR A 177 3.57 12.60 -0.79
CA TYR A 177 4.39 12.40 0.41
C TYR A 177 4.34 13.62 1.33
N SER A 178 4.55 14.82 0.79
CA SER A 178 4.55 16.06 1.57
C SER A 178 3.20 16.34 2.21
N MET A 179 2.10 16.08 1.48
CA MET A 179 0.74 16.18 1.99
C MET A 179 0.50 15.19 3.12
N PHE A 180 0.88 13.91 2.89
CA PHE A 180 0.71 12.84 3.85
C PHE A 180 1.50 13.11 5.15
N LYS A 181 2.77 13.47 5.03
CA LYS A 181 3.62 13.81 6.17
C LYS A 181 3.11 15.02 6.93
N GLY A 182 2.68 16.05 6.23
CA GLY A 182 2.07 17.22 6.85
C GLY A 182 0.80 16.91 7.65
N ASP A 183 0.02 15.91 7.25
CA ASP A 183 -1.15 15.44 8.00
C ASP A 183 -0.74 14.57 9.21
N VAL A 184 0.19 13.62 9.01
CA VAL A 184 0.72 12.77 10.10
C VAL A 184 1.33 13.61 11.22
N ASP A 185 2.13 14.60 10.86
CA ASP A 185 2.86 15.42 11.85
C ASP A 185 1.91 16.34 12.64
N LYS A 186 0.80 16.78 12.01
CA LYS A 186 -0.22 17.62 12.66
C LYS A 186 -1.20 16.83 13.52
N ARG A 187 -1.75 15.72 13.00
CA ARG A 187 -2.85 14.99 13.64
C ARG A 187 -2.39 13.87 14.56
N GLY A 188 -1.15 13.40 14.40
CA GLY A 188 -0.69 12.18 15.04
C GLY A 188 -1.28 10.91 14.38
N ILE A 189 -1.08 9.78 15.05
CA ILE A 189 -1.72 8.52 14.65
C ILE A 189 -3.22 8.69 14.91
N VAL A 190 -4.02 8.56 13.87
CA VAL A 190 -5.48 8.47 14.04
C VAL A 190 -5.74 7.08 14.61
N ASP A 191 -5.98 6.98 15.91
CA ASP A 191 -6.47 5.74 16.52
C ASP A 191 -7.80 5.38 15.85
N ARG A 192 -7.88 4.20 15.26
CA ARG A 192 -9.06 3.64 14.59
C ARG A 192 -9.75 2.62 15.46
#